data_25323661f396736420b8ab13f685afe6
#
_entry.id   25323661f396736420b8ab13f685afe6
#
_cell.length_a   1.000
_cell.length_b   1.000
_cell.length_c   1.000
_cell.angle_alpha   90.00
_cell.angle_beta   90.00
_cell.angle_gamma   90.00
#
_symmetry.space_group_name_H-M   'P 1'
#
loop_
_entity.id
_entity.type
_entity.pdbx_description
1 polymer ?
#
loop_
_entity_poly.entity_id
_entity_poly.type
_entity_poly.pdbx_seq_one_letter_code
_entity_poly.pdbx_strand_id
1 'polypeptide(L)'
;MVQPWRTGKVIRIVNENNNTRRFWIQVPELTSFDFEPGQFVTLDLPIHEKPNKRWRSYSIASWPDGTNVFELLIVLLDGGAGTTWLFNEVKEGSELVFRGPQGVFTLPEPIERDIFFICTGTGIAPFRSMCHHLKLHQVPHQRLYLLFGCRKFGDTLYEQEMRELEKELPSFQYLPTYSREEPGNSHCTGYVHTIYEEICNNNRTPDLDLIGNMAVKPAWFYLCGWKNMIDEAKQRIQSLGYDRKSIHQELYG
;
A
#
# COMPACT_ATOMS: atom_id res chain seq x y z
N MET A 1 13.55 -4.19 -19.37
CA MET A 1 15.00 -4.33 -19.02
C MET A 1 15.13 -4.62 -17.54
N VAL A 2 16.10 -5.44 -17.13
CA VAL A 2 16.38 -5.68 -15.71
C VAL A 2 17.08 -4.44 -15.15
N GLN A 3 16.54 -3.85 -14.08
CA GLN A 3 17.16 -2.70 -13.41
C GLN A 3 18.52 -3.08 -12.82
N PRO A 4 19.55 -2.20 -12.89
CA PRO A 4 20.84 -2.47 -12.28
C PRO A 4 20.76 -2.46 -10.75
N TRP A 5 21.68 -3.14 -10.12
CA TRP A 5 21.91 -3.00 -8.68
C TRP A 5 22.58 -1.66 -8.40
N ARG A 6 22.11 -0.97 -7.38
CA ARG A 6 22.56 0.34 -6.91
C ARG A 6 22.87 0.30 -5.43
N THR A 7 23.64 1.27 -4.95
CA THR A 7 23.84 1.49 -3.52
C THR A 7 23.08 2.71 -3.08
N GLY A 8 22.19 2.54 -2.11
CA GLY A 8 21.47 3.61 -1.44
C GLY A 8 22.01 3.82 -0.03
N LYS A 9 22.03 5.07 0.43
CA LYS A 9 22.43 5.44 1.78
C LYS A 9 21.20 5.71 2.63
N VAL A 10 21.06 5.06 3.76
CA VAL A 10 20.01 5.35 4.74
C VAL A 10 20.33 6.70 5.40
N ILE A 11 19.48 7.68 5.15
CA ILE A 11 19.68 9.06 5.66
C ILE A 11 18.80 9.36 6.87
N ARG A 12 17.73 8.57 7.09
CA ARG A 12 16.81 8.75 8.22
C ARG A 12 16.11 7.46 8.54
N ILE A 13 15.88 7.20 9.84
CA ILE A 13 15.07 6.09 10.35
C ILE A 13 14.11 6.64 11.41
N VAL A 14 12.83 6.31 11.30
CA VAL A 14 11.80 6.70 12.27
C VAL A 14 10.99 5.47 12.68
N ASN A 15 10.76 5.28 13.96
CA ASN A 15 9.81 4.28 14.44
C ASN A 15 8.38 4.81 14.22
N GLU A 16 7.61 4.14 13.38
CA GLU A 16 6.21 4.46 13.16
C GLU A 16 5.35 3.94 14.33
N ASN A 17 5.68 2.75 14.80
CA ASN A 17 5.18 2.15 16.02
C ASN A 17 6.21 1.18 16.61
N ASN A 18 5.83 0.31 17.56
CA ASN A 18 6.75 -0.58 18.28
C ASN A 18 7.48 -1.59 17.37
N ASN A 19 6.91 -1.97 16.25
CA ASN A 19 7.44 -3.00 15.36
C ASN A 19 7.53 -2.58 13.89
N THR A 20 7.29 -1.31 13.56
CA THR A 20 7.33 -0.80 12.19
C THR A 20 8.20 0.43 12.12
N ARG A 21 9.10 0.43 11.15
CA ARG A 21 10.02 1.55 10.89
C ARG A 21 9.89 2.08 9.48
N ARG A 22 10.13 3.37 9.35
CA ARG A 22 10.28 4.10 8.10
C ARG A 22 11.76 4.31 7.85
N PHE A 23 12.22 3.99 6.63
CA PHE A 23 13.62 4.17 6.20
C PHE A 23 13.64 5.08 4.98
N TRP A 24 14.33 6.22 5.07
CA TRP A 24 14.60 7.07 3.91
C TRP A 24 15.94 6.72 3.34
N ILE A 25 15.95 6.40 2.05
CA ILE A 25 17.13 5.92 1.34
C ILE A 25 17.45 6.89 0.22
N GLN A 26 18.60 7.53 0.31
CA GLN A 26 19.14 8.39 -0.75
C GLN A 26 19.92 7.55 -1.75
N VAL A 27 19.81 7.86 -3.04
CA VAL A 27 20.59 7.25 -4.13
C VAL A 27 21.65 8.26 -4.61
N PRO A 28 22.87 8.28 -4.04
CA PRO A 28 23.81 9.37 -4.27
C PRO A 28 24.27 9.55 -5.71
N GLU A 29 24.23 8.49 -6.51
CA GLU A 29 24.63 8.49 -7.91
C GLU A 29 23.59 9.13 -8.86
N LEU A 30 22.37 9.41 -8.37
CA LEU A 30 21.26 9.97 -9.14
C LEU A 30 20.94 11.40 -8.69
N THR A 31 20.47 12.22 -9.59
CA THR A 31 19.88 13.54 -9.29
C THR A 31 18.42 13.40 -8.88
N SER A 32 17.70 12.42 -9.45
CA SER A 32 16.32 12.07 -9.15
C SER A 32 16.16 10.56 -9.19
N PHE A 33 15.37 10.01 -8.29
CA PHE A 33 14.95 8.61 -8.30
C PHE A 33 13.49 8.54 -8.72
N ASP A 34 13.28 8.46 -10.04
CA ASP A 34 11.94 8.46 -10.64
C ASP A 34 11.34 7.05 -10.62
N PHE A 35 10.06 6.98 -10.27
CA PHE A 35 9.29 5.74 -10.24
C PHE A 35 7.79 6.04 -10.41
N GLU A 36 7.02 5.03 -10.76
CA GLU A 36 5.56 5.11 -10.76
C GLU A 36 5.03 4.70 -9.38
N PRO A 37 4.09 5.47 -8.78
CA PRO A 37 3.46 5.11 -7.51
C PRO A 37 2.87 3.70 -7.55
N GLY A 38 3.22 2.89 -6.55
CA GLY A 38 2.88 1.47 -6.49
C GLY A 38 4.02 0.53 -6.89
N GLN A 39 5.12 1.04 -7.45
CA GLN A 39 6.32 0.24 -7.68
C GLN A 39 7.09 -0.06 -6.40
N PHE A 40 7.97 -1.07 -6.46
CA PHE A 40 8.79 -1.56 -5.37
C PHE A 40 10.28 -1.57 -5.71
N VAL A 41 11.11 -1.71 -4.69
CA VAL A 41 12.53 -2.04 -4.82
C VAL A 41 12.81 -3.40 -4.19
N THR A 42 13.86 -4.08 -4.68
CA THR A 42 14.36 -5.31 -4.09
C THR A 42 15.70 -5.03 -3.43
N LEU A 43 15.78 -5.23 -2.12
CA LEU A 43 17.03 -5.16 -1.36
C LEU A 43 17.80 -6.47 -1.45
N ASP A 44 19.12 -6.40 -1.55
CA ASP A 44 20.05 -7.54 -1.41
C ASP A 44 20.66 -7.50 -0.01
N LEU A 45 20.11 -8.29 0.91
CA LEU A 45 20.49 -8.27 2.33
C LEU A 45 21.52 -9.38 2.64
N PRO A 46 22.56 -9.14 3.45
CA PRO A 46 23.59 -10.12 3.75
C PRO A 46 23.13 -11.18 4.78
N ILE A 47 21.97 -11.79 4.54
CA ILE A 47 21.31 -12.74 5.44
C ILE A 47 21.45 -14.21 5.02
N HIS A 48 22.07 -14.46 3.88
CA HIS A 48 22.30 -15.81 3.37
C HIS A 48 23.39 -15.80 2.30
N GLU A 49 24.12 -16.93 2.11
CA GLU A 49 25.13 -17.06 1.07
C GLU A 49 24.56 -17.06 -0.35
N LYS A 50 23.40 -17.71 -0.56
CA LYS A 50 22.74 -17.80 -1.88
C LYS A 50 22.00 -16.51 -2.21
N PRO A 51 22.27 -15.86 -3.38
CA PRO A 51 21.69 -14.56 -3.73
C PRO A 51 20.15 -14.55 -3.70
N ASN A 52 19.50 -15.57 -4.25
CA ASN A 52 18.02 -15.63 -4.30
C ASN A 52 17.35 -15.75 -2.90
N LYS A 53 18.11 -16.11 -1.86
CA LYS A 53 17.64 -16.14 -0.47
C LYS A 53 17.88 -14.84 0.30
N ARG A 54 18.62 -13.90 -0.29
CA ARG A 54 18.95 -12.60 0.29
C ARG A 54 17.96 -11.51 -0.10
N TRP A 55 17.27 -11.68 -1.22
CA TRP A 55 16.45 -10.63 -1.81
C TRP A 55 15.13 -10.47 -1.05
N ARG A 56 14.82 -9.21 -0.74
CA ARG A 56 13.54 -8.83 -0.12
C ARG A 56 12.99 -7.61 -0.84
N SER A 57 11.75 -7.72 -1.29
CA SER A 57 11.07 -6.64 -2.01
C SER A 57 10.19 -5.83 -1.06
N TYR A 58 10.21 -4.51 -1.25
CA TYR A 58 9.43 -3.56 -0.46
C TYR A 58 8.84 -2.51 -1.39
N SER A 59 7.54 -2.30 -1.31
CA SER A 59 6.87 -1.22 -2.05
C SER A 59 7.37 0.13 -1.57
N ILE A 60 7.56 1.07 -2.51
CA ILE A 60 8.00 2.43 -2.20
C ILE A 60 6.82 3.16 -1.55
N ALA A 61 7.05 3.68 -0.34
CA ALA A 61 6.03 4.36 0.46
C ALA A 61 5.97 5.87 0.21
N SER A 62 7.06 6.49 -0.29
CA SER A 62 7.07 7.87 -0.76
C SER A 62 6.47 7.98 -2.16
N TRP A 63 6.31 9.20 -2.65
CA TRP A 63 5.89 9.51 -4.02
C TRP A 63 7.07 10.15 -4.78
N PRO A 64 7.06 10.11 -6.13
CA PRO A 64 8.09 10.78 -6.91
C PRO A 64 7.96 12.30 -6.74
N ASP A 65 8.93 12.90 -6.06
CA ASP A 65 8.99 14.33 -5.72
C ASP A 65 10.14 15.06 -6.43
N GLY A 66 10.82 14.40 -7.36
CA GLY A 66 11.97 14.92 -8.09
C GLY A 66 13.28 14.84 -7.32
N THR A 67 13.29 14.29 -6.10
CA THR A 67 14.52 14.05 -5.33
C THR A 67 15.09 12.66 -5.61
N ASN A 68 16.31 12.43 -5.14
CA ASN A 68 16.95 11.11 -5.20
C ASN A 68 16.74 10.28 -3.93
N VAL A 69 15.65 10.55 -3.20
CA VAL A 69 15.33 9.88 -1.93
C VAL A 69 13.99 9.13 -2.08
N PHE A 70 13.94 7.90 -1.60
CA PHE A 70 12.70 7.16 -1.46
C PHE A 70 12.53 6.61 -0.04
N GLU A 71 11.28 6.34 0.34
CA GLU A 71 10.92 5.82 1.66
C GLU A 71 10.44 4.38 1.57
N LEU A 72 10.89 3.54 2.51
CA LEU A 72 10.37 2.19 2.74
C LEU A 72 9.70 2.12 4.12
N LEU A 73 8.57 1.41 4.18
CA LEU A 73 7.84 1.09 5.41
C LEU A 73 8.00 -0.40 5.70
N ILE A 74 8.68 -0.75 6.79
CA ILE A 74 9.08 -2.13 7.08
C ILE A 74 8.62 -2.52 8.48
N VAL A 75 7.88 -3.64 8.58
CA VAL A 75 7.47 -4.25 9.83
C VAL A 75 8.47 -5.34 10.23
N LEU A 76 8.84 -5.39 11.49
CA LEU A 76 9.63 -6.48 12.07
C LEU A 76 8.75 -7.74 12.14
N LEU A 77 9.11 -8.75 11.37
CA LEU A 77 8.44 -10.05 11.38
C LEU A 77 9.16 -10.99 12.35
N ASP A 78 8.38 -11.66 13.18
CA ASP A 78 8.91 -12.71 14.06
C ASP A 78 9.51 -13.84 13.20
N GLY A 79 10.78 -14.21 13.49
CA GLY A 79 11.54 -15.17 12.69
C GLY A 79 11.95 -14.69 11.29
N GLY A 80 11.66 -13.47 10.90
CA GLY A 80 12.00 -12.89 9.60
C GLY A 80 13.46 -12.46 9.52
N ALA A 81 14.36 -13.27 8.92
CA ALA A 81 15.79 -12.97 8.85
C ALA A 81 16.10 -11.59 8.26
N GLY A 82 15.41 -11.18 7.19
CA GLY A 82 15.63 -9.88 6.53
C GLY A 82 15.21 -8.71 7.41
N THR A 83 14.02 -8.76 7.98
CA THR A 83 13.52 -7.69 8.85
C THR A 83 14.30 -7.61 10.16
N THR A 84 14.70 -8.75 10.73
CA THR A 84 15.56 -8.78 11.92
C THR A 84 16.91 -8.12 11.63
N TRP A 85 17.54 -8.42 10.50
CA TRP A 85 18.79 -7.79 10.10
C TRP A 85 18.61 -6.27 9.89
N LEU A 86 17.57 -5.85 9.19
CA LEU A 86 17.29 -4.43 8.97
C LEU A 86 17.08 -3.66 10.27
N PHE A 87 16.45 -4.28 11.28
CA PHE A 87 16.16 -3.64 12.56
C PHE A 87 17.37 -3.60 13.51
N ASN A 88 18.27 -4.58 13.43
CA ASN A 88 19.41 -4.69 14.35
C ASN A 88 20.67 -4.04 13.79
N GLU A 89 20.93 -4.17 12.50
CA GLU A 89 22.20 -3.82 11.90
C GLU A 89 22.17 -2.48 11.14
N VAL A 90 20.99 -2.09 10.61
CA VAL A 90 20.88 -0.88 9.80
C VAL A 90 20.64 0.35 10.67
N LYS A 91 21.45 1.37 10.46
CA LYS A 91 21.37 2.69 11.11
C LYS A 91 21.51 3.80 10.07
N GLU A 92 21.22 5.03 10.46
CA GLU A 92 21.51 6.19 9.62
C GLU A 92 23.00 6.21 9.24
N GLY A 93 23.25 6.42 7.95
CA GLY A 93 24.57 6.29 7.33
C GLY A 93 24.89 4.92 6.75
N SER A 94 24.13 3.86 7.06
CA SER A 94 24.30 2.53 6.46
C SER A 94 24.02 2.54 4.96
N GLU A 95 24.74 1.69 4.23
CA GLU A 95 24.53 1.45 2.81
C GLU A 95 23.69 0.19 2.60
N LEU A 96 22.72 0.26 1.69
CA LEU A 96 21.88 -0.83 1.27
C LEU A 96 22.00 -1.04 -0.23
N VAL A 97 22.26 -2.28 -0.65
CA VAL A 97 22.27 -2.65 -2.06
C VAL A 97 20.84 -2.97 -2.47
N PHE A 98 20.36 -2.33 -3.54
CA PHE A 98 19.03 -2.52 -4.03
C PHE A 98 18.96 -2.45 -5.55
N ARG A 99 17.88 -2.92 -6.13
CA ARG A 99 17.51 -2.70 -7.52
C ARG A 99 16.05 -2.28 -7.62
N GLY A 100 15.76 -1.45 -8.59
CA GLY A 100 14.43 -0.89 -8.84
C GLY A 100 14.54 0.49 -9.48
N PRO A 101 13.36 1.12 -9.73
CA PRO A 101 12.03 0.66 -9.40
C PRO A 101 11.57 -0.52 -10.28
N GLN A 102 10.62 -1.33 -9.80
CA GLN A 102 10.04 -2.50 -10.47
C GLN A 102 8.56 -2.63 -10.11
N GLY A 103 7.83 -3.40 -10.92
CA GLY A 103 6.41 -3.69 -10.66
C GLY A 103 5.46 -2.99 -11.63
N VAL A 104 4.25 -3.55 -11.68
CA VAL A 104 3.14 -3.09 -12.53
C VAL A 104 1.87 -2.84 -11.71
N PHE A 105 2.03 -2.71 -10.40
CA PHE A 105 0.94 -2.42 -9.47
C PHE A 105 0.70 -0.91 -9.41
N THR A 106 0.43 -0.31 -10.58
CA THR A 106 0.28 1.14 -10.77
C THR A 106 -1.16 1.49 -11.11
N LEU A 107 -1.51 2.77 -10.98
CA LEU A 107 -2.85 3.25 -11.29
C LEU A 107 -3.07 3.29 -12.82
N PRO A 108 -4.31 3.10 -13.29
CA PRO A 108 -4.64 3.29 -14.70
C PRO A 108 -4.70 4.79 -15.03
N GLU A 109 -4.45 5.11 -16.28
CA GLU A 109 -4.69 6.44 -16.84
C GLU A 109 -5.56 6.32 -18.10
N PRO A 110 -6.71 6.98 -18.13
CA PRO A 110 -7.37 7.79 -17.09
C PRO A 110 -8.03 6.98 -15.96
N ILE A 111 -8.28 7.62 -14.79
CA ILE A 111 -9.00 7.02 -13.67
C ILE A 111 -10.50 7.29 -13.82
N GLU A 112 -11.21 6.43 -14.53
CA GLU A 112 -12.63 6.60 -14.88
C GLU A 112 -13.60 5.88 -13.92
N ARG A 113 -13.08 5.12 -12.95
CA ARG A 113 -13.87 4.30 -12.02
C ARG A 113 -13.49 4.63 -10.58
N ASP A 114 -14.41 4.31 -9.66
CA ASP A 114 -14.08 4.33 -8.23
C ASP A 114 -12.93 3.37 -7.95
N ILE A 115 -12.03 3.73 -7.03
CA ILE A 115 -10.91 2.88 -6.62
C ILE A 115 -11.03 2.54 -5.14
N PHE A 116 -10.95 1.25 -4.84
CA PHE A 116 -10.83 0.71 -3.50
C PHE A 116 -9.39 0.25 -3.27
N PHE A 117 -8.66 0.99 -2.44
CA PHE A 117 -7.36 0.59 -1.88
C PHE A 117 -7.61 -0.19 -0.61
N ILE A 118 -7.38 -1.50 -0.62
CA ILE A 118 -7.67 -2.39 0.51
C ILE A 118 -6.36 -2.97 1.01
N CYS A 119 -5.98 -2.64 2.24
CA CYS A 119 -4.70 -3.07 2.78
C CYS A 119 -4.74 -3.46 4.25
N THR A 120 -3.68 -4.16 4.67
CA THR A 120 -3.38 -4.46 6.07
C THR A 120 -1.91 -4.19 6.38
N GLY A 121 -1.64 -3.60 7.54
CA GLY A 121 -0.28 -3.30 7.99
C GLY A 121 0.51 -2.50 6.95
N THR A 122 1.75 -2.90 6.68
CA THR A 122 2.64 -2.19 5.74
C THR A 122 2.17 -2.21 4.28
N GLY A 123 1.09 -2.94 3.96
CA GLY A 123 0.42 -2.86 2.65
C GLY A 123 -0.16 -1.50 2.31
N ILE A 124 -0.19 -0.55 3.25
CA ILE A 124 -0.55 0.84 3.01
C ILE A 124 0.50 1.60 2.15
N ALA A 125 1.76 1.12 2.13
CA ALA A 125 2.88 1.82 1.50
C ALA A 125 2.62 2.23 0.02
N PRO A 126 2.25 1.33 -0.91
CA PRO A 126 1.98 1.71 -2.29
C PRO A 126 0.79 2.66 -2.41
N PHE A 127 -0.23 2.53 -1.57
CA PHE A 127 -1.41 3.40 -1.61
C PHE A 127 -1.14 4.81 -1.10
N ARG A 128 -0.29 4.93 -0.07
CA ARG A 128 0.22 6.23 0.36
C ARG A 128 0.93 6.96 -0.79
N SER A 129 1.82 6.26 -1.49
CA SER A 129 2.50 6.79 -2.68
C SER A 129 1.52 7.25 -3.75
N MET A 130 0.53 6.41 -4.10
CA MET A 130 -0.51 6.71 -5.09
C MET A 130 -1.34 7.94 -4.70
N CYS A 131 -1.86 8.00 -3.48
CA CYS A 131 -2.72 9.09 -3.03
C CYS A 131 -1.99 10.45 -3.00
N HIS A 132 -0.74 10.48 -2.53
CA HIS A 132 0.06 11.70 -2.56
C HIS A 132 0.40 12.15 -3.98
N HIS A 133 0.68 11.23 -4.88
CA HIS A 133 0.90 11.55 -6.29
C HIS A 133 -0.36 12.16 -6.93
N LEU A 134 -1.54 11.56 -6.70
CA LEU A 134 -2.80 12.08 -7.20
C LEU A 134 -3.06 13.51 -6.70
N LYS A 135 -2.81 13.77 -5.41
CA LYS A 135 -2.93 15.09 -4.81
C LYS A 135 -1.94 16.09 -5.43
N LEU A 136 -0.65 15.72 -5.49
CA LEU A 136 0.43 16.62 -5.94
C LEU A 136 0.22 17.06 -7.40
N HIS A 137 -0.18 16.12 -8.25
CA HIS A 137 -0.36 16.37 -9.68
C HIS A 137 -1.81 16.72 -10.05
N GLN A 138 -2.72 16.80 -9.07
CA GLN A 138 -4.15 17.08 -9.30
C GLN A 138 -4.76 16.18 -10.38
N VAL A 139 -4.37 14.88 -10.35
CA VAL A 139 -4.81 13.91 -11.36
C VAL A 139 -6.33 13.71 -11.25
N PRO A 140 -7.09 13.89 -12.36
CA PRO A 140 -8.54 13.65 -12.34
C PRO A 140 -8.87 12.20 -11.99
N HIS A 141 -9.79 12.02 -11.05
CA HIS A 141 -10.20 10.69 -10.60
C HIS A 141 -11.65 10.67 -10.11
N GLN A 142 -12.21 9.48 -9.99
CA GLN A 142 -13.48 9.22 -9.34
C GLN A 142 -13.30 9.12 -7.80
N ARG A 143 -14.21 8.45 -7.09
CA ARG A 143 -14.08 8.25 -5.64
C ARG A 143 -12.90 7.31 -5.32
N LEU A 144 -12.17 7.66 -4.29
CA LEU A 144 -11.06 6.87 -3.75
C LEU A 144 -11.39 6.46 -2.32
N TYR A 145 -11.30 5.17 -2.03
CA TYR A 145 -11.52 4.61 -0.70
C TYR A 145 -10.25 3.91 -0.24
N LEU A 146 -9.62 4.37 0.83
CA LEU A 146 -8.50 3.68 1.47
C LEU A 146 -8.99 2.95 2.72
N LEU A 147 -9.17 1.63 2.59
CA LEU A 147 -9.56 0.74 3.67
C LEU A 147 -8.31 0.13 4.29
N PHE A 148 -8.00 0.57 5.50
CA PHE A 148 -6.80 0.14 6.21
C PHE A 148 -7.17 -0.75 7.39
N GLY A 149 -6.74 -2.00 7.39
CA GLY A 149 -6.97 -2.96 8.48
C GLY A 149 -5.73 -3.15 9.35
N CYS A 150 -5.90 -3.01 10.67
CA CYS A 150 -4.90 -3.41 11.64
C CYS A 150 -5.55 -4.07 12.88
N ARG A 151 -4.74 -4.45 13.88
CA ARG A 151 -5.27 -5.12 15.06
C ARG A 151 -5.88 -4.14 16.05
N LYS A 152 -5.13 -3.10 16.40
CA LYS A 152 -5.50 -2.09 17.39
C LYS A 152 -5.22 -0.70 16.87
N PHE A 153 -5.81 0.30 17.49
CA PHE A 153 -5.59 1.70 17.16
C PHE A 153 -4.09 2.09 17.21
N GLY A 154 -3.36 1.63 18.22
CA GLY A 154 -1.91 1.86 18.32
C GLY A 154 -1.05 1.20 17.24
N ASP A 155 -1.62 0.32 16.42
CA ASP A 155 -0.95 -0.30 15.27
C ASP A 155 -1.19 0.47 13.96
N THR A 156 -1.94 1.58 14.01
CA THR A 156 -2.27 2.38 12.83
C THR A 156 -1.01 3.02 12.26
N LEU A 157 -0.87 2.98 10.95
CA LEU A 157 0.25 3.55 10.21
C LEU A 157 -0.20 4.79 9.46
N TYR A 158 0.57 5.87 9.53
CA TYR A 158 0.31 7.16 8.85
C TYR A 158 -1.08 7.78 9.17
N GLU A 159 -1.67 7.49 10.36
CA GLU A 159 -3.04 7.93 10.70
C GLU A 159 -3.28 9.42 10.48
N GLN A 160 -2.43 10.26 11.10
CA GLN A 160 -2.58 11.70 10.98
C GLN A 160 -2.45 12.17 9.52
N GLU A 161 -1.46 11.64 8.81
CA GLU A 161 -1.20 11.97 7.40
C GLU A 161 -2.38 11.60 6.49
N MET A 162 -2.98 10.42 6.70
CA MET A 162 -4.15 9.99 5.92
C MET A 162 -5.39 10.82 6.23
N ARG A 163 -5.57 11.27 7.48
CA ARG A 163 -6.65 12.20 7.87
C ARG A 163 -6.47 13.60 7.28
N GLU A 164 -5.24 14.07 7.17
CA GLU A 164 -4.93 15.34 6.49
C GLU A 164 -5.19 15.20 4.98
N LEU A 165 -4.76 14.09 4.39
CA LEU A 165 -4.98 13.80 2.97
C LEU A 165 -6.48 13.72 2.63
N GLU A 166 -7.31 13.17 3.52
CA GLU A 166 -8.78 13.11 3.36
C GLU A 166 -9.42 14.50 3.22
N LYS A 167 -8.82 15.53 3.85
CA LYS A 167 -9.29 16.93 3.73
C LYS A 167 -8.83 17.62 2.45
N GLU A 168 -7.71 17.17 1.88
CA GLU A 168 -7.00 17.86 0.81
C GLU A 168 -7.14 17.19 -0.57
N LEU A 169 -7.38 15.86 -0.61
CA LEU A 169 -7.59 15.11 -1.83
C LEU A 169 -9.10 14.97 -2.10
N PRO A 170 -9.65 15.58 -3.16
CA PRO A 170 -11.08 15.52 -3.44
C PRO A 170 -11.59 14.08 -3.56
N SER A 171 -12.79 13.81 -3.03
CA SER A 171 -13.45 12.50 -3.12
C SER A 171 -12.65 11.32 -2.57
N PHE A 172 -11.66 11.57 -1.72
CA PHE A 172 -10.90 10.56 -0.98
C PHE A 172 -11.53 10.32 0.39
N GLN A 173 -11.62 9.06 0.80
CA GLN A 173 -12.09 8.63 2.13
C GLN A 173 -11.08 7.66 2.75
N TYR A 174 -10.64 7.95 3.97
CA TYR A 174 -9.79 7.08 4.76
C TYR A 174 -10.63 6.31 5.80
N LEU A 175 -10.66 4.99 5.67
CA LEU A 175 -11.55 4.08 6.42
C LEU A 175 -10.70 3.04 7.19
N PRO A 176 -10.07 3.43 8.32
CA PRO A 176 -9.36 2.48 9.17
C PRO A 176 -10.32 1.58 9.93
N THR A 177 -9.95 0.31 10.11
CA THR A 177 -10.71 -0.67 10.89
C THR A 177 -9.79 -1.51 11.76
N TYR A 178 -10.29 -1.91 12.94
CA TYR A 178 -9.52 -2.52 14.01
C TYR A 178 -10.12 -3.87 14.41
N SER A 179 -9.42 -4.96 14.10
CA SER A 179 -9.95 -6.31 14.28
C SER A 179 -9.94 -6.82 15.74
N ARG A 180 -9.25 -6.11 16.65
CA ARG A 180 -9.09 -6.49 18.06
C ARG A 180 -9.32 -5.33 19.05
N GLU A 181 -9.96 -4.25 18.59
CA GLU A 181 -10.46 -3.21 19.49
C GLU A 181 -11.82 -3.61 20.06
N GLU A 182 -12.09 -3.18 21.30
CA GLU A 182 -13.39 -3.37 21.93
C GLU A 182 -14.45 -2.47 21.27
N PRO A 183 -15.67 -2.99 21.04
CA PRO A 183 -16.77 -2.18 20.55
C PRO A 183 -17.13 -1.07 21.55
N GLY A 184 -17.31 0.15 21.09
CA GLY A 184 -17.75 1.28 21.94
C GLY A 184 -16.85 2.51 21.93
N ASN A 185 -15.63 2.40 21.43
CA ASN A 185 -14.85 3.55 21.03
C ASN A 185 -15.31 3.98 19.62
N SER A 186 -15.25 5.25 19.28
CA SER A 186 -15.71 5.84 18.01
C SER A 186 -14.99 5.31 16.76
N HIS A 187 -14.43 4.11 16.80
CA HIS A 187 -13.64 3.46 15.75
C HIS A 187 -14.43 2.31 15.10
N CYS A 188 -14.31 2.17 13.78
CA CYS A 188 -14.82 1.00 13.09
C CYS A 188 -14.09 -0.26 13.56
N THR A 189 -14.82 -1.19 14.14
CA THR A 189 -14.30 -2.49 14.58
C THR A 189 -14.60 -3.57 13.54
N GLY A 190 -13.68 -4.54 13.40
CA GLY A 190 -13.85 -5.65 12.47
C GLY A 190 -12.81 -5.68 11.36
N TYR A 191 -13.18 -6.27 10.24
CA TYR A 191 -12.30 -6.47 9.08
C TYR A 191 -12.67 -5.53 7.93
N VAL A 192 -11.70 -5.19 7.11
CA VAL A 192 -11.88 -4.34 5.91
C VAL A 192 -12.98 -4.83 4.96
N HIS A 193 -13.28 -6.12 4.97
CA HIS A 193 -14.24 -6.75 4.07
C HIS A 193 -15.67 -6.21 4.23
N THR A 194 -16.13 -6.00 5.44
CA THR A 194 -17.47 -5.50 5.71
C THR A 194 -17.69 -4.09 5.18
N ILE A 195 -16.64 -3.27 5.22
CA ILE A 195 -16.73 -1.85 4.81
C ILE A 195 -16.91 -1.74 3.30
N TYR A 196 -16.04 -2.37 2.49
CA TYR A 196 -16.21 -2.25 1.03
C TYR A 196 -17.45 -2.98 0.52
N GLU A 197 -17.86 -4.08 1.15
CA GLU A 197 -19.12 -4.77 0.82
C GLU A 197 -20.32 -3.86 1.02
N GLU A 198 -20.36 -3.13 2.14
CA GLU A 198 -21.42 -2.16 2.42
C GLU A 198 -21.41 -1.02 1.40
N ILE A 199 -20.26 -0.43 1.12
CA ILE A 199 -20.12 0.64 0.12
C ILE A 199 -20.57 0.16 -1.26
N CYS A 200 -20.11 -1.01 -1.70
CA CYS A 200 -20.47 -1.57 -3.00
C CYS A 200 -21.97 -1.86 -3.10
N ASN A 201 -22.60 -2.39 -2.05
CA ASN A 201 -24.03 -2.67 -2.04
C ASN A 201 -24.87 -1.38 -2.05
N ASN A 202 -24.46 -0.35 -1.31
CA ASN A 202 -25.14 0.94 -1.27
C ASN A 202 -24.97 1.73 -2.58
N ASN A 203 -23.92 1.46 -3.36
CA ASN A 203 -23.65 2.13 -4.65
C ASN A 203 -24.21 1.38 -5.87
N ARG A 204 -25.05 0.36 -5.69
CA ARG A 204 -25.69 -0.33 -6.81
C ARG A 204 -26.63 0.61 -7.56
N THR A 205 -26.67 0.47 -8.88
CA THR A 205 -27.57 1.23 -9.77
C THR A 205 -28.55 0.28 -10.46
N PRO A 206 -29.73 0.78 -10.90
CA PRO A 206 -30.63 -0.04 -11.73
C PRO A 206 -29.89 -0.60 -12.95
N ASP A 207 -30.06 -1.89 -13.20
CA ASP A 207 -29.52 -2.54 -14.39
C ASP A 207 -30.33 -2.10 -15.61
N LEU A 208 -29.67 -1.51 -16.60
CA LEU A 208 -30.35 -1.03 -17.81
C LEU A 208 -30.76 -2.17 -18.76
N ASP A 209 -30.07 -3.30 -18.66
CA ASP A 209 -30.29 -4.46 -19.55
C ASP A 209 -31.29 -5.47 -18.96
N LEU A 210 -31.49 -5.45 -17.62
CA LEU A 210 -32.34 -6.39 -16.92
C LEU A 210 -33.30 -5.66 -15.95
N ILE A 211 -34.51 -5.43 -16.38
CA ILE A 211 -35.55 -4.73 -15.59
C ILE A 211 -35.75 -5.41 -14.24
N GLY A 212 -35.57 -4.66 -13.17
CA GLY A 212 -35.73 -5.13 -11.79
C GLY A 212 -34.45 -5.62 -11.13
N ASN A 213 -33.33 -5.70 -11.84
CA ASN A 213 -32.01 -6.03 -11.28
C ASN A 213 -31.22 -4.78 -10.95
N MET A 214 -30.24 -4.95 -10.05
CA MET A 214 -29.31 -3.91 -9.64
C MET A 214 -27.89 -4.29 -10.09
N ALA A 215 -27.30 -3.47 -10.94
CA ALA A 215 -25.93 -3.61 -11.38
C ALA A 215 -24.92 -3.04 -10.36
N VAL A 216 -23.74 -3.59 -10.32
CA VAL A 216 -22.63 -3.02 -9.53
C VAL A 216 -22.08 -1.78 -10.22
N LYS A 217 -21.82 -0.72 -9.45
CA LYS A 217 -21.12 0.44 -9.98
C LYS A 217 -19.69 0.04 -10.35
N PRO A 218 -19.19 0.35 -11.58
CA PRO A 218 -17.81 0.00 -11.97
C PRO A 218 -16.77 0.53 -11.00
N ALA A 219 -15.86 -0.33 -10.56
CA ALA A 219 -14.77 0.00 -9.64
C ALA A 219 -13.52 -0.83 -9.92
N TRP A 220 -12.37 -0.32 -9.46
CA TRP A 220 -11.10 -1.03 -9.39
C TRP A 220 -10.77 -1.35 -7.92
N PHE A 221 -10.26 -2.54 -7.67
CA PHE A 221 -9.86 -3.01 -6.34
C PHE A 221 -8.36 -3.28 -6.33
N TYR A 222 -7.62 -2.50 -5.55
CA TYR A 222 -6.19 -2.67 -5.33
C TYR A 222 -5.98 -3.28 -3.96
N LEU A 223 -5.43 -4.49 -3.93
CA LEU A 223 -5.25 -5.29 -2.70
C LEU A 223 -3.77 -5.40 -2.37
N CYS A 224 -3.36 -4.98 -1.16
CA CYS A 224 -1.98 -5.10 -0.71
C CYS A 224 -1.90 -5.50 0.76
N GLY A 225 -1.08 -6.51 1.08
CA GLY A 225 -0.89 -6.99 2.45
C GLY A 225 -0.82 -8.52 2.56
N TRP A 226 -1.33 -9.07 3.68
CA TRP A 226 -1.25 -10.49 3.96
C TRP A 226 -2.10 -11.35 3.02
N LYS A 227 -1.55 -12.49 2.64
CA LYS A 227 -2.16 -13.44 1.69
C LYS A 227 -3.62 -13.79 2.03
N ASN A 228 -3.92 -14.09 3.31
CA ASN A 228 -5.27 -14.48 3.72
C ASN A 228 -6.29 -13.37 3.46
N MET A 229 -5.95 -12.11 3.77
CA MET A 229 -6.82 -10.97 3.49
C MET A 229 -7.06 -10.82 2.00
N ILE A 230 -6.02 -10.94 1.18
CA ILE A 230 -6.11 -10.79 -0.28
C ILE A 230 -6.97 -11.91 -0.89
N ASP A 231 -6.74 -13.16 -0.49
CA ASP A 231 -7.49 -14.31 -1.02
C ASP A 231 -8.98 -14.21 -0.65
N GLU A 232 -9.32 -13.81 0.58
CA GLU A 232 -10.69 -13.58 1.02
C GLU A 232 -11.32 -12.39 0.28
N ALA A 233 -10.61 -11.27 0.15
CA ALA A 233 -11.10 -10.09 -0.57
C ALA A 233 -11.46 -10.43 -2.03
N LYS A 234 -10.62 -11.19 -2.72
CA LYS A 234 -10.89 -11.62 -4.11
C LYS A 234 -12.18 -12.40 -4.24
N GLN A 235 -12.41 -13.36 -3.35
CA GLN A 235 -13.63 -14.17 -3.36
C GLN A 235 -14.87 -13.31 -3.11
N ARG A 236 -14.83 -12.44 -2.10
CA ARG A 236 -15.94 -11.57 -1.73
C ARG A 236 -16.27 -10.54 -2.83
N ILE A 237 -15.25 -9.89 -3.43
CA ILE A 237 -15.42 -8.94 -4.52
C ILE A 237 -16.09 -9.61 -5.74
N GLN A 238 -15.66 -10.81 -6.09
CA GLN A 238 -16.29 -11.59 -7.16
C GLN A 238 -17.73 -11.97 -6.80
N SER A 239 -18.02 -12.33 -5.56
CA SER A 239 -19.37 -12.63 -5.08
C SER A 239 -20.31 -11.41 -5.10
N LEU A 240 -19.75 -10.20 -5.02
CA LEU A 240 -20.51 -8.95 -5.22
C LEU A 240 -20.90 -8.71 -6.69
N GLY A 241 -20.31 -9.45 -7.63
CA GLY A 241 -20.58 -9.34 -9.06
C GLY A 241 -19.50 -8.63 -9.88
N TYR A 242 -18.34 -8.33 -9.28
CA TYR A 242 -17.22 -7.73 -10.03
C TYR A 242 -16.38 -8.77 -10.77
N ASP A 243 -15.93 -8.40 -11.98
CA ASP A 243 -15.02 -9.23 -12.78
C ASP A 243 -13.63 -9.32 -12.11
N ARG A 244 -12.97 -10.47 -12.25
CA ARG A 244 -11.60 -10.69 -11.79
C ARG A 244 -10.61 -9.63 -12.32
N LYS A 245 -10.85 -9.12 -13.52
CA LYS A 245 -10.02 -8.06 -14.14
C LYS A 245 -10.08 -6.73 -13.39
N SER A 246 -11.10 -6.53 -12.56
CA SER A 246 -11.21 -5.35 -11.70
C SER A 246 -10.32 -5.42 -10.47
N ILE A 247 -9.62 -6.54 -10.24
CA ILE A 247 -8.83 -6.80 -9.03
C ILE A 247 -7.34 -6.83 -9.38
N HIS A 248 -6.60 -5.91 -8.76
CA HIS A 248 -5.15 -5.81 -8.80
C HIS A 248 -4.60 -6.17 -7.43
N GLN A 249 -3.48 -6.89 -7.37
CA GLN A 249 -2.94 -7.34 -6.08
C GLN A 249 -1.42 -7.32 -6.02
N GLU A 250 -0.89 -7.02 -4.83
CA GLU A 250 0.50 -7.21 -4.46
C GLU A 250 0.57 -7.95 -3.11
N LEU A 251 1.27 -9.09 -3.09
CA LEU A 251 1.38 -9.95 -1.90
C LEU A 251 2.60 -9.56 -1.08
N TYR A 252 2.41 -9.45 0.24
CA TYR A 252 3.49 -9.34 1.21
C TYR A 252 3.64 -10.66 1.97
N GLY A 253 4.89 -11.19 2.03
CA GLY A 253 5.19 -12.42 2.74
C GLY A 253 6.26 -13.26 2.05
#